data_2a5dbf16bd680cc83266e57e467a5b39
#
_entry.id   2a5dbf16bd680cc83266e57e467a5b39
#
_cell.length_a   1.000
_cell.length_b   1.000
_cell.length_c   1.000
_cell.angle_alpha   90.00
_cell.angle_beta   90.00
_cell.angle_gamma   90.00
#
_symmetry.space_group_name_H-M   'P 1'
#
loop_
_entity.id
_entity.type
_entity.pdbx_description
1 polymer ?
#
loop_
_entity_poly.entity_id
_entity_poly.type
_entity_poly.pdbx_seq_one_letter_code
_entity_poly.pdbx_strand_id
1 'polypeptide(L)'
;MPIAKSSGSYGGYSVKYRSFLIKYAEIGVKGKNRYLFEDALVKQIHHRLKNLEGNFSVTKEAGRIYAEAAEDFDYDEVIDALQHVFGIVGICPMVQIEDNGYEDLKAQVVKYIDDAYENKNFTFKVVARRANKQYPVVSDQINRDLGEVILNAFPETKVNVHTPDVLLRVEVRHKINIFSETIPGPGGMPIGTAGRAMLLLSGGIDSPVAGWMIAKRGVTIDATYFHAPPYTSERAKQKVVDLAKLVAKYTGPIRLNIINFTDIQLYIYDQCPHDELTIIMRRYMMKIAETIAKENDCLALVTGESIGQVA
;
A
#
# COMPACT_ATOMS: atom_id res chain seq x y z
N MET A 1 -8.82 0.30 22.78
CA MET A 1 -8.55 1.39 21.83
C MET A 1 -9.89 1.99 21.43
N PRO A 2 -10.08 3.32 21.53
CA PRO A 2 -11.26 3.96 20.95
C PRO A 2 -11.18 3.78 19.43
N ILE A 3 -12.23 3.21 18.84
CA ILE A 3 -12.31 2.98 17.39
C ILE A 3 -12.77 4.28 16.76
N ALA A 4 -11.95 4.89 15.88
CA ALA A 4 -12.41 5.98 15.04
C ALA A 4 -13.54 5.45 14.15
N LYS A 5 -14.63 6.22 14.02
CA LYS A 5 -15.76 5.82 13.19
C LYS A 5 -15.33 5.81 11.72
N SER A 6 -15.35 4.64 11.08
CA SER A 6 -15.29 4.55 9.63
C SER A 6 -16.61 5.12 9.06
N SER A 7 -16.53 5.95 8.04
CA SER A 7 -17.68 6.63 7.41
C SER A 7 -18.49 5.70 6.49
N GLY A 8 -18.88 4.55 6.99
CA GLY A 8 -19.62 3.54 6.24
C GLY A 8 -20.93 3.11 6.90
N SER A 9 -21.78 4.02 7.37
CA SER A 9 -23.20 3.68 7.62
C SER A 9 -24.08 4.91 7.71
N TYR A 10 -25.21 4.85 7.08
CA TYR A 10 -26.31 5.80 7.16
C TYR A 10 -26.77 5.97 8.62
N GLY A 11 -26.57 7.17 9.18
CA GLY A 11 -27.21 7.59 10.42
C GLY A 11 -26.26 7.78 11.62
N GLY A 12 -25.77 9.03 11.80
CA GLY A 12 -25.09 9.46 13.02
C GLY A 12 -23.72 10.10 12.72
N TYR A 13 -23.50 11.29 13.22
CA TYR A 13 -22.30 12.12 13.14
C TYR A 13 -21.01 11.36 12.83
N SER A 14 -20.48 11.50 11.61
CA SER A 14 -19.20 10.93 11.22
C SER A 14 -18.37 11.97 10.47
N VAL A 15 -17.08 12.04 10.76
CA VAL A 15 -16.14 12.85 9.98
C VAL A 15 -16.23 12.42 8.52
N LYS A 16 -16.62 13.31 7.64
CA LYS A 16 -16.47 13.10 6.20
C LYS A 16 -15.02 13.41 5.83
N TYR A 17 -14.18 12.39 5.85
CA TYR A 17 -12.84 12.51 5.30
C TYR A 17 -12.93 12.69 3.78
N ARG A 18 -12.31 13.74 3.25
CA ARG A 18 -12.18 13.99 1.80
C ARG A 18 -10.72 13.91 1.34
N SER A 19 -9.80 13.80 2.28
CA SER A 19 -8.38 13.84 1.99
C SER A 19 -7.63 12.79 2.79
N PHE A 20 -6.61 12.22 2.17
CA PHE A 20 -5.72 11.22 2.77
C PHE A 20 -4.27 11.68 2.62
N LEU A 21 -3.56 11.77 3.75
CA LEU A 21 -2.12 11.95 3.74
C LEU A 21 -1.46 10.56 3.61
N ILE A 22 -0.68 10.39 2.57
CA ILE A 22 0.05 9.14 2.27
C ILE A 22 1.47 9.25 2.81
N LYS A 23 1.83 8.32 3.69
CA LYS A 23 3.19 8.20 4.24
C LYS A 23 3.96 7.11 3.49
N TYR A 24 5.22 7.40 3.17
CA TYR A 24 6.19 6.45 2.65
C TYR A 24 7.46 6.47 3.52
N ALA A 25 8.26 5.41 3.51
CA ALA A 25 9.48 5.30 4.30
C ALA A 25 10.72 5.16 3.42
N GLU A 26 10.91 4.02 2.75
CA GLU A 26 12.12 3.70 1.98
C GLU A 26 12.41 4.71 0.85
N ILE A 27 11.40 5.32 0.28
CA ILE A 27 11.53 6.38 -0.72
C ILE A 27 12.27 7.59 -0.13
N GLY A 28 12.06 7.87 1.15
CA GLY A 28 12.65 9.02 1.85
C GLY A 28 14.18 9.04 1.88
N VAL A 29 14.84 7.87 1.79
CA VAL A 29 16.30 7.72 1.83
C VAL A 29 16.98 7.70 0.45
N LYS A 30 16.23 7.88 -0.65
CA LYS A 30 16.74 7.79 -2.03
C LYS A 30 17.57 9.00 -2.51
N GLY A 31 17.82 9.97 -1.64
CA GLY A 31 18.65 11.13 -1.96
C GLY A 31 18.17 11.90 -3.20
N LYS A 32 19.07 12.18 -4.14
CA LYS A 32 18.78 12.97 -5.34
C LYS A 32 17.75 12.34 -6.29
N ASN A 33 17.60 11.01 -6.26
CA ASN A 33 16.66 10.27 -7.12
C ASN A 33 15.28 10.11 -6.51
N ARG A 34 15.04 10.66 -5.33
CA ARG A 34 13.78 10.52 -4.58
C ARG A 34 12.56 10.91 -5.41
N TYR A 35 12.64 11.94 -6.19
CA TYR A 35 11.53 12.43 -7.01
C TYR A 35 11.00 11.38 -8.00
N LEU A 36 11.88 10.52 -8.55
CA LEU A 36 11.47 9.43 -9.47
C LEU A 36 10.53 8.42 -8.77
N PHE A 37 10.86 8.08 -7.53
CA PHE A 37 10.06 7.15 -6.73
C PHE A 37 8.76 7.79 -6.23
N GLU A 38 8.80 9.07 -5.86
CA GLU A 38 7.60 9.84 -5.50
C GLU A 38 6.65 9.94 -6.69
N ASP A 39 7.15 10.25 -7.89
CA ASP A 39 6.35 10.32 -9.12
C ASP A 39 5.75 8.97 -9.50
N ALA A 40 6.52 7.89 -9.35
CA ALA A 40 6.01 6.54 -9.55
C ALA A 40 4.90 6.20 -8.57
N LEU A 41 5.07 6.56 -7.28
CA LEU A 41 4.05 6.32 -6.25
C LEU A 41 2.78 7.11 -6.52
N VAL A 42 2.89 8.40 -6.87
CA VAL A 42 1.75 9.25 -7.25
C VAL A 42 0.97 8.65 -8.42
N LYS A 43 1.68 8.21 -9.48
CA LYS A 43 1.05 7.55 -10.64
C LYS A 43 0.31 6.28 -10.25
N GLN A 44 0.87 5.45 -9.36
CA GLN A 44 0.23 4.21 -8.92
C GLN A 44 -1.00 4.47 -8.07
N ILE A 45 -0.92 5.41 -7.13
CA ILE A 45 -2.07 5.81 -6.32
C ILE A 45 -3.19 6.33 -7.24
N HIS A 46 -2.87 7.26 -8.14
CA HIS A 46 -3.85 7.77 -9.10
C HIS A 46 -4.46 6.65 -9.96
N HIS A 47 -3.64 5.71 -10.44
CA HIS A 47 -4.14 4.58 -11.23
C HIS A 47 -5.10 3.68 -10.43
N ARG A 48 -4.86 3.49 -9.13
CA ARG A 48 -5.74 2.70 -8.26
C ARG A 48 -7.06 3.39 -7.98
N LEU A 49 -7.03 4.70 -7.77
CA LEU A 49 -8.20 5.48 -7.39
C LEU A 49 -9.06 5.92 -8.58
N LYS A 50 -8.51 5.96 -9.80
CA LYS A 50 -9.20 6.52 -10.99
C LYS A 50 -10.51 5.83 -11.38
N ASN A 51 -10.72 4.58 -10.98
CA ASN A 51 -11.91 3.80 -11.30
C ASN A 51 -12.89 3.74 -10.11
N LEU A 52 -12.54 4.33 -8.98
CA LEU A 52 -13.41 4.46 -7.81
C LEU A 52 -14.24 5.75 -7.91
N GLU A 53 -15.40 5.76 -7.27
CA GLU A 53 -16.17 6.97 -7.07
C GLU A 53 -15.38 7.99 -6.25
N GLY A 54 -15.64 9.30 -6.45
CA GLY A 54 -15.00 10.37 -5.68
C GLY A 54 -14.12 11.31 -6.48
N ASN A 55 -13.78 11.01 -7.74
CA ASN A 55 -12.94 11.85 -8.61
C ASN A 55 -11.67 12.35 -7.92
N PHE A 56 -10.73 11.45 -7.68
CA PHE A 56 -9.54 11.71 -6.89
C PHE A 56 -8.44 12.45 -7.64
N SER A 57 -7.92 13.51 -7.00
CA SER A 57 -6.63 14.12 -7.35
C SER A 57 -5.52 13.57 -6.44
N VAL A 58 -4.34 13.31 -7.02
CA VAL A 58 -3.17 12.87 -6.25
C VAL A 58 -2.03 13.83 -6.49
N THR A 59 -1.59 14.50 -5.43
CA THR A 59 -0.57 15.56 -5.50
C THR A 59 0.59 15.27 -4.57
N LYS A 60 1.76 15.85 -4.86
CA LYS A 60 2.90 15.86 -3.93
C LYS A 60 3.30 17.29 -3.60
N GLU A 61 3.52 17.54 -2.33
CA GLU A 61 3.96 18.83 -1.84
C GLU A 61 4.95 18.65 -0.67
N ALA A 62 6.12 19.25 -0.79
CA ALA A 62 7.12 19.31 0.27
C ALA A 62 7.37 17.98 1.01
N GLY A 63 7.49 16.87 0.24
CA GLY A 63 7.76 15.53 0.77
C GLY A 63 6.55 14.83 1.39
N ARG A 64 5.35 15.24 1.02
CA ARG A 64 4.07 14.60 1.34
C ARG A 64 3.34 14.24 0.04
N ILE A 65 2.56 13.19 0.08
CA ILE A 65 1.62 12.84 -0.99
C ILE A 65 0.23 12.92 -0.41
N TYR A 66 -0.67 13.54 -1.16
CA TYR A 66 -2.07 13.71 -0.79
C TYR A 66 -2.94 13.07 -1.86
N ALA A 67 -4.00 12.38 -1.43
CA ALA A 67 -5.10 11.96 -2.28
C ALA A 67 -6.37 12.67 -1.79
N GLU A 68 -7.00 13.44 -2.67
CA GLU A 68 -8.14 14.30 -2.33
C GLU A 68 -9.33 13.97 -3.25
N ALA A 69 -10.49 13.71 -2.65
CA ALA A 69 -11.73 13.43 -3.35
C ALA A 69 -12.49 14.73 -3.63
N ALA A 70 -12.89 14.95 -4.89
CA ALA A 70 -13.76 16.06 -5.28
C ALA A 70 -15.25 15.78 -4.99
N GLU A 71 -15.62 14.50 -4.98
CA GLU A 71 -17.00 14.01 -4.83
C GLU A 71 -17.10 13.00 -3.68
N ASP A 72 -18.31 12.55 -3.36
CA ASP A 72 -18.53 11.50 -2.36
C ASP A 72 -18.00 10.15 -2.89
N PHE A 73 -17.51 9.29 -2.00
CA PHE A 73 -16.88 8.01 -2.32
C PHE A 73 -17.13 6.98 -1.22
N ASP A 74 -16.90 5.70 -1.54
CA ASP A 74 -16.85 4.63 -0.54
C ASP A 74 -15.48 4.62 0.16
N TYR A 75 -15.51 4.87 1.47
CA TYR A 75 -14.29 4.96 2.29
C TYR A 75 -13.52 3.64 2.35
N ASP A 76 -14.22 2.52 2.51
CA ASP A 76 -13.60 1.21 2.68
C ASP A 76 -12.97 0.74 1.37
N GLU A 77 -13.59 1.02 0.22
CA GLU A 77 -13.01 0.74 -1.11
C GLU A 77 -11.72 1.55 -1.35
N VAL A 78 -11.70 2.83 -0.95
CA VAL A 78 -10.51 3.68 -1.09
C VAL A 78 -9.38 3.19 -0.20
N ILE A 79 -9.67 2.83 1.06
CA ILE A 79 -8.66 2.28 1.98
C ILE A 79 -8.12 0.96 1.44
N ASP A 80 -8.98 0.03 1.00
CA ASP A 80 -8.55 -1.24 0.40
C ASP A 80 -7.65 -1.00 -0.82
N ALA A 81 -8.03 -0.10 -1.72
CA ALA A 81 -7.25 0.24 -2.89
C ALA A 81 -5.85 0.78 -2.53
N LEU A 82 -5.77 1.67 -1.54
CA LEU A 82 -4.50 2.25 -1.07
C LEU A 82 -3.64 1.23 -0.33
N GLN A 83 -4.23 0.29 0.42
CA GLN A 83 -3.53 -0.80 1.10
C GLN A 83 -2.91 -1.82 0.13
N HIS A 84 -3.25 -1.77 -1.15
CA HIS A 84 -2.65 -2.60 -2.20
C HIS A 84 -1.58 -1.87 -3.03
N VAL A 85 -1.13 -0.67 -2.62
CA VAL A 85 -0.08 0.08 -3.32
C VAL A 85 1.26 -0.05 -2.59
N PHE A 86 2.23 -0.71 -3.22
CA PHE A 86 3.61 -0.75 -2.69
C PHE A 86 4.24 0.65 -2.68
N GLY A 87 4.97 0.94 -1.60
CA GLY A 87 5.53 2.24 -1.29
C GLY A 87 4.77 2.97 -0.18
N ILE A 88 3.48 2.67 0.03
CA ILE A 88 2.68 3.24 1.12
C ILE A 88 2.99 2.51 2.42
N VAL A 89 3.42 3.23 3.45
CA VAL A 89 3.59 2.67 4.81
C VAL A 89 2.46 3.09 5.74
N GLY A 90 1.75 4.16 5.40
CA GLY A 90 0.63 4.62 6.21
C GLY A 90 -0.32 5.51 5.41
N ILE A 91 -1.59 5.32 5.63
CA ILE A 91 -2.70 6.10 5.09
C ILE A 91 -3.31 6.83 6.26
N CYS A 92 -3.31 8.17 6.22
CA CYS A 92 -3.90 8.98 7.28
C CYS A 92 -5.11 9.71 6.72
N PRO A 93 -6.33 9.23 7.02
CA PRO A 93 -7.53 10.02 6.77
C PRO A 93 -7.42 11.34 7.52
N MET A 94 -7.67 12.46 6.83
CA MET A 94 -7.48 13.79 7.43
C MET A 94 -8.59 14.75 7.06
N VAL A 95 -8.80 15.70 7.93
CA VAL A 95 -9.56 16.93 7.65
C VAL A 95 -8.56 18.02 7.27
N GLN A 96 -8.78 18.65 6.14
CA GLN A 96 -7.98 19.76 5.66
C GLN A 96 -8.81 21.04 5.73
N ILE A 97 -8.26 22.08 6.36
CA ILE A 97 -8.93 23.37 6.53
C ILE A 97 -8.04 24.50 6.03
N GLU A 98 -8.64 25.61 5.62
CA GLU A 98 -7.92 26.86 5.35
C GLU A 98 -7.46 27.47 6.67
N ASP A 99 -6.37 28.25 6.62
CA ASP A 99 -5.88 28.99 7.80
C ASP A 99 -6.66 30.30 7.98
N ASN A 100 -7.75 30.23 8.73
CA ASN A 100 -8.57 31.38 9.09
C ASN A 100 -8.17 32.01 10.43
N GLY A 101 -6.99 31.67 10.93
CA GLY A 101 -6.44 32.15 12.19
C GLY A 101 -6.48 31.13 13.32
N TYR A 102 -5.78 31.47 14.41
CA TYR A 102 -5.48 30.49 15.47
C TYR A 102 -6.71 30.08 16.29
N GLU A 103 -7.68 30.98 16.46
CA GLU A 103 -8.91 30.65 17.20
C GLU A 103 -9.83 29.73 16.37
N ASP A 104 -9.85 29.90 15.04
CA ASP A 104 -10.56 28.97 14.16
C ASP A 104 -9.93 27.57 14.23
N LEU A 105 -8.59 27.47 14.21
CA LEU A 105 -7.91 26.19 14.39
C LEU A 105 -8.33 25.48 15.67
N LYS A 106 -8.43 26.18 16.80
CA LYS A 106 -8.90 25.61 18.08
C LYS A 106 -10.31 25.06 17.95
N ALA A 107 -11.22 25.82 17.36
CA ALA A 107 -12.60 25.39 17.16
C ALA A 107 -12.70 24.17 16.21
N GLN A 108 -11.92 24.13 15.13
CA GLN A 108 -11.90 23.02 14.20
C GLN A 108 -11.32 21.74 14.82
N VAL A 109 -10.35 21.86 15.72
CA VAL A 109 -9.81 20.70 16.46
C VAL A 109 -10.84 20.11 17.41
N VAL A 110 -11.59 20.95 18.14
CA VAL A 110 -12.69 20.49 18.99
C VAL A 110 -13.74 19.77 18.15
N LYS A 111 -14.15 20.39 17.03
CA LYS A 111 -15.09 19.77 16.08
C LYS A 111 -14.59 18.45 15.57
N TYR A 112 -13.30 18.35 15.15
CA TYR A 112 -12.70 17.10 14.69
C TYR A 112 -12.81 15.98 15.72
N ILE A 113 -12.49 16.26 17.00
CA ILE A 113 -12.60 15.28 18.08
C ILE A 113 -14.05 14.89 18.33
N ASP A 114 -14.96 15.83 18.24
CA ASP A 114 -16.40 15.56 18.41
C ASP A 114 -16.93 14.63 17.31
N ASP A 115 -16.60 14.94 16.07
CA ASP A 115 -17.03 14.18 14.90
C ASP A 115 -16.35 12.79 14.81
N ALA A 116 -15.05 12.70 15.17
CA ALA A 116 -14.25 11.48 14.99
C ALA A 116 -14.49 10.41 16.06
N TYR A 117 -14.83 10.80 17.27
CA TYR A 117 -14.95 9.89 18.41
C TYR A 117 -16.30 10.01 19.09
N GLU A 118 -17.04 8.91 19.16
CA GLU A 118 -18.32 8.88 19.88
C GLU A 118 -18.10 8.85 21.41
N ASN A 119 -17.20 7.96 21.84
CA ASN A 119 -16.79 7.88 23.24
C ASN A 119 -15.60 8.82 23.49
N LYS A 120 -15.77 9.79 24.37
CA LYS A 120 -14.74 10.77 24.73
C LYS A 120 -13.85 10.31 25.92
N ASN A 121 -14.09 9.14 26.50
CA ASN A 121 -13.27 8.61 27.58
C ASN A 121 -12.01 7.91 27.02
N PHE A 122 -11.02 8.71 26.63
CA PHE A 122 -9.73 8.25 26.13
C PHE A 122 -8.58 9.15 26.59
N THR A 123 -7.37 8.62 26.50
CA THR A 123 -6.16 9.42 26.69
C THR A 123 -5.64 9.94 25.35
N PHE A 124 -5.15 11.18 25.31
CA PHE A 124 -4.66 11.78 24.08
C PHE A 124 -3.35 12.54 24.22
N LYS A 125 -2.70 12.78 23.08
CA LYS A 125 -1.55 13.68 22.93
C LYS A 125 -1.72 14.48 21.66
N VAL A 126 -1.45 15.78 21.72
CA VAL A 126 -1.37 16.64 20.53
C VAL A 126 0.09 16.73 20.06
N VAL A 127 0.30 16.61 18.75
CA VAL A 127 1.60 16.80 18.10
C VAL A 127 1.42 17.73 16.91
N ALA A 128 1.71 19.00 17.12
CA ALA A 128 1.67 20.03 16.09
C ALA A 128 3.04 20.13 15.38
N ARG A 129 3.00 20.29 14.07
CA ARG A 129 4.16 20.58 13.22
C ARG A 129 3.90 21.76 12.33
N ARG A 130 4.83 22.69 12.24
CA ARG A 130 4.77 23.84 11.33
C ARG A 130 5.75 23.62 10.18
N ALA A 131 5.27 23.61 8.95
CA ALA A 131 6.14 23.71 7.77
C ALA A 131 6.64 25.14 7.59
N ASN A 132 5.76 26.13 7.81
CA ASN A 132 6.14 27.53 7.83
C ASN A 132 6.58 27.96 9.24
N LYS A 133 7.84 28.29 9.41
CA LYS A 133 8.38 28.76 10.70
C LYS A 133 7.93 30.17 11.09
N GLN A 134 7.37 30.92 10.13
CA GLN A 134 6.84 32.27 10.36
C GLN A 134 5.42 32.24 10.95
N TYR A 135 4.79 31.08 11.05
CA TYR A 135 3.49 30.95 11.72
C TYR A 135 3.57 31.53 13.14
N PRO A 136 2.62 32.38 13.57
CA PRO A 136 2.78 33.21 14.76
C PRO A 136 2.93 32.42 16.06
N VAL A 137 2.34 31.22 16.15
CA VAL A 137 2.37 30.39 17.36
C VAL A 137 3.35 29.23 17.17
N VAL A 138 4.26 29.01 18.14
CA VAL A 138 5.24 27.91 18.10
C VAL A 138 4.57 26.55 18.36
N SER A 139 5.13 25.47 17.79
CA SER A 139 4.51 24.12 17.84
C SER A 139 4.23 23.65 19.27
N ASP A 140 5.13 23.94 20.24
CA ASP A 140 4.95 23.55 21.63
C ASP A 140 3.80 24.33 22.30
N GLN A 141 3.58 25.57 21.90
CA GLN A 141 2.44 26.33 22.38
C GLN A 141 1.13 25.80 21.74
N ILE A 142 1.16 25.49 20.44
CA ILE A 142 0.01 24.86 19.76
C ILE A 142 -0.36 23.55 20.47
N ASN A 143 0.62 22.72 20.84
CA ASN A 143 0.36 21.46 21.57
C ASN A 143 -0.37 21.70 22.89
N ARG A 144 0.06 22.70 23.67
CA ARG A 144 -0.54 23.04 24.97
C ARG A 144 -1.94 23.59 24.81
N ASP A 145 -2.12 24.61 23.97
CA ASP A 145 -3.38 25.29 23.79
C ASP A 145 -4.46 24.37 23.20
N LEU A 146 -4.11 23.53 22.20
CA LEU A 146 -5.03 22.54 21.67
C LEU A 146 -5.34 21.43 22.69
N GLY A 147 -4.37 21.05 23.53
CA GLY A 147 -4.62 20.15 24.64
C GLY A 147 -5.62 20.72 25.64
N GLU A 148 -5.47 21.99 26.00
CA GLU A 148 -6.34 22.71 26.93
C GLU A 148 -7.77 22.82 26.38
N VAL A 149 -7.95 23.23 25.13
CA VAL A 149 -9.30 23.35 24.55
C VAL A 149 -10.02 22.01 24.43
N ILE A 150 -9.28 20.90 24.16
CA ILE A 150 -9.86 19.55 24.16
C ILE A 150 -10.31 19.13 25.56
N LEU A 151 -9.48 19.36 26.60
CA LEU A 151 -9.84 19.04 27.98
C LEU A 151 -11.05 19.84 28.45
N ASN A 152 -11.13 21.12 28.08
CA ASN A 152 -12.25 21.98 28.43
C ASN A 152 -13.56 21.58 27.73
N ALA A 153 -13.47 21.16 26.45
CA ALA A 153 -14.63 20.74 25.68
C ALA A 153 -15.11 19.33 26.05
N PHE A 154 -14.18 18.44 26.44
CA PHE A 154 -14.46 17.02 26.74
C PHE A 154 -13.79 16.60 28.07
N PRO A 155 -14.44 16.89 29.21
CA PRO A 155 -13.87 16.65 30.56
C PRO A 155 -13.52 15.17 30.85
N GLU A 156 -14.09 14.22 30.07
CA GLU A 156 -13.80 12.79 30.20
C GLU A 156 -12.42 12.41 29.64
N THR A 157 -11.84 13.24 28.78
CA THR A 157 -10.53 13.01 28.19
C THR A 157 -9.40 13.25 29.18
N LYS A 158 -8.25 12.61 28.95
CA LYS A 158 -7.04 12.79 29.77
C LYS A 158 -5.80 12.91 28.89
N VAL A 159 -4.83 13.72 29.30
CA VAL A 159 -3.54 13.81 28.59
C VAL A 159 -2.63 12.66 29.01
N ASN A 160 -2.08 11.93 28.01
CA ASN A 160 -1.02 10.95 28.21
C ASN A 160 0.08 11.17 27.15
N VAL A 161 1.23 11.67 27.57
CA VAL A 161 2.33 12.02 26.65
C VAL A 161 3.18 10.83 26.23
N HIS A 162 3.07 9.68 26.90
CA HIS A 162 3.88 8.48 26.63
C HIS A 162 3.16 7.47 25.74
N THR A 163 1.99 7.03 26.16
CA THR A 163 1.18 5.99 25.50
C THR A 163 -0.28 6.45 25.34
N PRO A 164 -0.55 7.49 24.53
CA PRO A 164 -1.92 7.96 24.32
C PRO A 164 -2.72 6.96 23.49
N ASP A 165 -4.02 6.84 23.77
CA ASP A 165 -4.96 6.10 22.93
C ASP A 165 -5.15 6.83 21.58
N VAL A 166 -5.18 8.18 21.63
CA VAL A 166 -5.36 9.05 20.46
C VAL A 166 -4.17 9.98 20.31
N LEU A 167 -3.45 9.87 19.18
CA LEU A 167 -2.37 10.78 18.85
C LEU A 167 -2.84 11.78 17.80
N LEU A 168 -3.37 12.91 18.26
CA LEU A 168 -3.84 13.98 17.40
C LEU A 168 -2.65 14.70 16.76
N ARG A 169 -2.60 14.71 15.43
CA ARG A 169 -1.60 15.44 14.65
C ARG A 169 -2.22 16.65 13.97
N VAL A 170 -1.53 17.77 14.08
CA VAL A 170 -1.90 19.02 13.40
C VAL A 170 -0.69 19.50 12.60
N GLU A 171 -0.78 19.47 11.29
CA GLU A 171 0.30 19.97 10.41
C GLU A 171 -0.13 21.31 9.80
N VAL A 172 0.50 22.41 10.26
CA VAL A 172 0.31 23.75 9.73
C VAL A 172 1.22 23.95 8.51
N ARG A 173 0.63 24.02 7.33
CA ARG A 173 1.27 24.20 6.03
C ARG A 173 0.58 25.36 5.27
N HIS A 174 0.43 25.27 3.96
CA HIS A 174 -0.43 26.18 3.18
C HIS A 174 -1.88 26.04 3.66
N LYS A 175 -2.33 24.81 3.86
CA LYS A 175 -3.56 24.47 4.58
C LYS A 175 -3.22 23.79 5.89
N ILE A 176 -4.14 23.68 6.81
CA ILE A 176 -3.96 22.98 8.07
C ILE A 176 -4.56 21.58 7.95
N ASN A 177 -3.77 20.57 8.25
CA ASN A 177 -4.16 19.16 8.22
C ASN A 177 -4.34 18.64 9.64
N ILE A 178 -5.51 18.06 9.94
CA ILE A 178 -5.86 17.48 11.24
C ILE A 178 -6.17 16.00 11.05
N PHE A 179 -5.46 15.13 11.76
CA PHE A 179 -5.64 13.67 11.69
C PHE A 179 -5.15 12.99 12.97
N SER A 180 -5.73 11.86 13.29
CA SER A 180 -5.37 11.07 14.48
C SER A 180 -5.10 9.61 14.17
N GLU A 181 -5.48 9.13 12.99
CA GLU A 181 -5.36 7.75 12.58
C GLU A 181 -4.22 7.55 11.57
N THR A 182 -3.64 6.36 11.58
CA THR A 182 -2.70 5.91 10.55
C THR A 182 -2.98 4.43 10.27
N ILE A 183 -3.59 4.17 9.13
CA ILE A 183 -3.88 2.82 8.64
C ILE A 183 -2.62 2.29 7.96
N PRO A 184 -2.12 1.08 8.30
CA PRO A 184 -0.91 0.56 7.72
C PRO A 184 -1.08 0.19 6.24
N GLY A 185 -0.07 0.52 5.43
CA GLY A 185 0.08 0.09 4.05
C GLY A 185 1.13 -1.02 3.91
N PRO A 186 1.32 -1.59 2.71
CA PRO A 186 2.22 -2.72 2.48
C PRO A 186 3.71 -2.35 2.57
N GLY A 187 4.06 -1.07 2.52
CA GLY A 187 5.44 -0.60 2.46
C GLY A 187 6.16 -0.95 1.16
N GLY A 188 7.49 -0.95 1.18
CA GLY A 188 8.32 -1.28 0.02
C GLY A 188 8.53 -0.12 -0.94
N MET A 189 8.68 -0.44 -2.23
CA MET A 189 9.00 0.49 -3.31
C MET A 189 7.91 0.46 -4.40
N PRO A 190 7.65 1.58 -5.07
CA PRO A 190 6.69 1.62 -6.18
C PRO A 190 7.10 0.67 -7.31
N ILE A 191 6.13 -0.08 -7.84
CA ILE A 191 6.33 -1.01 -8.96
C ILE A 191 6.93 -0.30 -10.18
N GLY A 192 7.82 -0.99 -10.89
CA GLY A 192 8.49 -0.48 -12.10
C GLY A 192 9.74 0.38 -11.82
N THR A 193 10.09 0.60 -10.54
CA THR A 193 11.30 1.36 -10.18
C THR A 193 12.58 0.52 -10.12
N ALA A 194 12.48 -0.82 -10.21
CA ALA A 194 13.60 -1.75 -10.11
C ALA A 194 13.66 -2.78 -11.26
N GLY A 195 13.13 -2.43 -12.44
CA GLY A 195 13.13 -3.31 -13.60
C GLY A 195 11.99 -4.32 -13.61
N ARG A 196 12.15 -5.40 -14.40
CA ARG A 196 11.16 -6.45 -14.64
C ARG A 196 11.77 -7.84 -14.39
N ALA A 197 10.98 -8.76 -13.85
CA ALA A 197 11.39 -10.16 -13.66
C ALA A 197 10.28 -11.13 -14.07
N MET A 198 10.69 -12.35 -14.45
CA MET A 198 9.81 -13.45 -14.80
C MET A 198 9.66 -14.39 -13.59
N LEU A 199 8.46 -14.49 -13.06
CA LEU A 199 8.11 -15.41 -11.98
C LEU A 199 7.75 -16.78 -12.54
N LEU A 200 8.42 -17.84 -12.09
CA LEU A 200 7.97 -19.20 -12.32
C LEU A 200 6.84 -19.50 -11.33
N LEU A 201 5.61 -19.30 -11.77
CA LEU A 201 4.42 -19.43 -10.93
C LEU A 201 3.91 -20.85 -10.93
N SER A 202 3.68 -21.42 -9.76
CA SER A 202 3.13 -22.76 -9.57
C SER A 202 1.83 -22.72 -8.75
N GLY A 203 1.16 -23.86 -8.62
CA GLY A 203 -0.02 -24.00 -7.76
C GLY A 203 0.29 -24.09 -6.26
N GLY A 204 1.57 -24.01 -5.85
CA GLY A 204 2.00 -23.94 -4.45
C GLY A 204 1.87 -22.55 -3.86
N ILE A 205 2.14 -22.43 -2.55
CA ILE A 205 2.06 -21.17 -1.82
C ILE A 205 3.34 -20.33 -1.95
N ASP A 206 4.50 -20.94 -2.20
CA ASP A 206 5.80 -20.27 -2.14
C ASP A 206 6.02 -19.33 -3.34
N SER A 207 5.65 -19.75 -4.56
CA SER A 207 5.90 -18.96 -5.76
C SER A 207 5.11 -17.64 -5.80
N PRO A 208 3.80 -17.56 -5.46
CA PRO A 208 3.11 -16.27 -5.40
C PRO A 208 3.66 -15.36 -4.29
N VAL A 209 4.10 -15.94 -3.15
CA VAL A 209 4.74 -15.18 -2.08
C VAL A 209 6.08 -14.61 -2.54
N ALA A 210 6.92 -15.40 -3.22
CA ALA A 210 8.18 -14.91 -3.81
C ALA A 210 7.92 -13.78 -4.81
N GLY A 211 6.92 -13.92 -5.68
CA GLY A 211 6.50 -12.86 -6.60
C GLY A 211 6.09 -11.58 -5.88
N TRP A 212 5.27 -11.69 -4.85
CA TRP A 212 4.87 -10.56 -4.02
C TRP A 212 6.06 -9.87 -3.33
N MET A 213 6.98 -10.66 -2.75
CA MET A 213 8.17 -10.14 -2.07
C MET A 213 9.10 -9.37 -3.01
N ILE A 214 9.33 -9.89 -4.21
CA ILE A 214 10.16 -9.22 -5.23
C ILE A 214 9.45 -7.98 -5.77
N ALA A 215 8.14 -8.07 -6.05
CA ALA A 215 7.36 -6.93 -6.47
C ALA A 215 7.38 -5.78 -5.44
N LYS A 216 7.33 -6.11 -4.15
CA LYS A 216 7.46 -5.14 -3.05
C LYS A 216 8.79 -4.37 -3.09
N ARG A 217 9.81 -4.86 -3.79
CA ARG A 217 11.09 -4.17 -4.03
C ARG A 217 11.07 -3.25 -5.25
N GLY A 218 9.90 -3.06 -5.87
CA GLY A 218 9.70 -2.18 -7.03
C GLY A 218 9.85 -2.88 -8.37
N VAL A 219 9.94 -4.21 -8.40
CA VAL A 219 10.09 -5.00 -9.62
C VAL A 219 8.72 -5.25 -10.26
N THR A 220 8.61 -5.00 -11.56
CA THR A 220 7.45 -5.44 -12.36
C THR A 220 7.54 -6.95 -12.58
N ILE A 221 6.43 -7.67 -12.40
CA ILE A 221 6.39 -9.14 -12.53
C ILE A 221 5.58 -9.54 -13.75
N ASP A 222 6.19 -10.33 -14.62
CA ASP A 222 5.52 -11.25 -15.55
C ASP A 222 5.62 -12.67 -15.00
N ALA A 223 4.78 -13.60 -15.44
CA ALA A 223 4.78 -14.96 -14.91
C ALA A 223 4.78 -16.01 -16.03
N THR A 224 5.38 -17.17 -15.72
CA THR A 224 5.35 -18.36 -16.58
C THR A 224 4.87 -19.55 -15.76
N TYR A 225 3.93 -20.31 -16.31
CA TYR A 225 3.41 -21.55 -15.73
C TYR A 225 3.57 -22.71 -16.73
N PHE A 226 4.09 -23.83 -16.27
CA PHE A 226 4.23 -25.05 -17.06
C PHE A 226 3.04 -25.97 -16.81
N HIS A 227 2.27 -26.23 -17.87
CA HIS A 227 1.07 -27.07 -17.86
C HIS A 227 1.33 -28.31 -18.71
N ALA A 228 1.06 -29.48 -18.19
CA ALA A 228 1.30 -30.76 -18.89
C ALA A 228 0.03 -31.65 -18.86
N PRO A 229 -1.01 -31.32 -19.65
CA PRO A 229 -2.18 -32.19 -19.75
C PRO A 229 -1.81 -33.52 -20.43
N PRO A 230 -2.41 -34.68 -20.03
CA PRO A 230 -3.43 -34.82 -18.97
C PRO A 230 -2.84 -34.95 -17.55
N TYR A 231 -1.51 -34.89 -17.37
CA TYR A 231 -0.85 -35.09 -16.08
C TYR A 231 -1.10 -33.95 -15.09
N THR A 232 -1.36 -32.75 -15.59
CA THR A 232 -1.86 -31.62 -14.79
C THR A 232 -3.28 -31.28 -15.22
N SER A 233 -4.19 -31.16 -14.24
CA SER A 233 -5.60 -30.90 -14.49
C SER A 233 -5.87 -29.43 -14.84
N GLU A 234 -6.98 -29.15 -15.53
CA GLU A 234 -7.46 -27.80 -15.77
C GLU A 234 -7.76 -27.06 -14.45
N ARG A 235 -8.15 -27.78 -13.38
CA ARG A 235 -8.33 -27.20 -12.05
C ARG A 235 -6.99 -26.68 -11.47
N ALA A 236 -5.89 -27.38 -11.71
CA ALA A 236 -4.57 -26.93 -11.30
C ALA A 236 -4.15 -25.65 -12.05
N LYS A 237 -4.42 -25.57 -13.34
CA LYS A 237 -4.22 -24.38 -14.17
C LYS A 237 -5.07 -23.20 -13.68
N GLN A 238 -6.37 -23.42 -13.41
CA GLN A 238 -7.25 -22.39 -12.88
C GLN A 238 -6.73 -21.84 -11.54
N LYS A 239 -6.25 -22.72 -10.64
CA LYS A 239 -5.63 -22.30 -9.38
C LYS A 239 -4.45 -21.34 -9.59
N VAL A 240 -3.60 -21.60 -10.57
CA VAL A 240 -2.47 -20.72 -10.90
C VAL A 240 -2.96 -19.36 -11.42
N VAL A 241 -3.99 -19.35 -12.24
CA VAL A 241 -4.62 -18.10 -12.72
C VAL A 241 -5.16 -17.30 -11.53
N ASP A 242 -5.80 -17.95 -10.56
CA ASP A 242 -6.36 -17.28 -9.38
C ASP A 242 -5.25 -16.75 -8.46
N LEU A 243 -4.15 -17.48 -8.30
CA LEU A 243 -2.96 -17.00 -7.59
C LEU A 243 -2.33 -15.78 -8.28
N ALA A 244 -2.23 -15.80 -9.62
CA ALA A 244 -1.74 -14.66 -10.39
C ALA A 244 -2.64 -13.43 -10.18
N LYS A 245 -3.97 -13.58 -10.14
CA LYS A 245 -4.91 -12.49 -9.84
C LYS A 245 -4.71 -11.92 -8.43
N LEU A 246 -4.44 -12.76 -7.43
CA LEU A 246 -4.16 -12.30 -6.07
C LEU A 246 -2.88 -11.45 -6.00
N VAL A 247 -1.81 -11.88 -6.67
CA VAL A 247 -0.58 -11.10 -6.77
C VAL A 247 -0.83 -9.80 -7.54
N ALA A 248 -1.62 -9.85 -8.61
CA ALA A 248 -1.98 -8.70 -9.44
C ALA A 248 -2.73 -7.59 -8.68
N LYS A 249 -3.40 -7.92 -7.57
CA LYS A 249 -3.97 -6.89 -6.68
C LYS A 249 -2.91 -5.89 -6.20
N TYR A 250 -1.67 -6.31 -6.02
CA TYR A 250 -0.56 -5.46 -5.58
C TYR A 250 0.28 -4.93 -6.75
N THR A 251 0.55 -5.78 -7.74
CA THR A 251 1.51 -5.49 -8.81
C THR A 251 0.90 -4.74 -9.99
N GLY A 252 -0.43 -4.73 -10.11
CA GLY A 252 -1.12 -4.41 -11.36
C GLY A 252 -1.14 -5.63 -12.31
N PRO A 253 -1.46 -5.44 -13.59
CA PRO A 253 -1.60 -6.53 -14.55
C PRO A 253 -0.32 -7.37 -14.67
N ILE A 254 -0.48 -8.71 -14.62
CA ILE A 254 0.58 -9.69 -14.83
C ILE A 254 0.32 -10.39 -16.15
N ARG A 255 1.33 -10.44 -17.04
CA ARG A 255 1.32 -11.31 -18.22
C ARG A 255 1.63 -12.73 -17.76
N LEU A 256 0.66 -13.63 -17.84
CA LEU A 256 0.83 -15.05 -17.50
C LEU A 256 1.02 -15.86 -18.76
N ASN A 257 2.23 -16.38 -18.99
CA ASN A 257 2.57 -17.28 -20.07
C ASN A 257 2.29 -18.72 -19.62
N ILE A 258 1.37 -19.41 -20.30
CA ILE A 258 1.04 -20.82 -20.03
C ILE A 258 1.70 -21.67 -21.09
N ILE A 259 2.68 -22.48 -20.69
CA ILE A 259 3.48 -23.31 -21.58
C ILE A 259 2.98 -24.77 -21.54
N ASN A 260 2.61 -25.31 -22.68
CA ASN A 260 2.35 -26.74 -22.78
C ASN A 260 3.70 -27.50 -22.71
N PHE A 261 3.87 -28.25 -21.65
CA PHE A 261 5.11 -28.96 -21.35
C PHE A 261 4.99 -30.49 -21.57
N THR A 262 3.84 -30.98 -22.06
CA THR A 262 3.53 -32.41 -22.17
C THR A 262 4.54 -33.16 -23.02
N ASP A 263 4.78 -32.70 -24.24
CA ASP A 263 5.67 -33.40 -25.18
C ASP A 263 7.11 -33.43 -24.70
N ILE A 264 7.56 -32.31 -24.08
CA ILE A 264 8.90 -32.23 -23.51
C ILE A 264 9.01 -33.17 -22.31
N GLN A 265 8.02 -33.24 -21.47
CA GLN A 265 7.98 -34.14 -20.30
C GLN A 265 8.04 -35.60 -20.72
N LEU A 266 7.25 -35.99 -21.73
CA LEU A 266 7.25 -37.35 -22.27
C LEU A 266 8.60 -37.72 -22.91
N TYR A 267 9.15 -36.80 -23.71
CA TYR A 267 10.48 -37.00 -24.30
C TYR A 267 11.58 -37.21 -23.25
N ILE A 268 11.58 -36.39 -22.19
CA ILE A 268 12.53 -36.53 -21.08
C ILE A 268 12.31 -37.87 -20.38
N TYR A 269 11.08 -38.29 -20.17
CA TYR A 269 10.72 -39.56 -19.53
C TYR A 269 11.28 -40.77 -20.33
N ASP A 270 11.20 -40.73 -21.68
CA ASP A 270 11.66 -41.81 -22.53
C ASP A 270 13.18 -41.85 -22.74
N GLN A 271 13.86 -40.69 -22.68
CA GLN A 271 15.24 -40.55 -23.09
C GLN A 271 16.23 -40.39 -21.94
N CYS A 272 15.77 -40.14 -20.72
CA CYS A 272 16.64 -39.79 -19.59
C CYS A 272 16.52 -40.79 -18.44
N PRO A 273 17.57 -40.92 -17.61
CA PRO A 273 17.54 -41.76 -16.41
C PRO A 273 16.42 -41.31 -15.47
N HIS A 274 15.61 -42.24 -14.97
CA HIS A 274 14.46 -41.97 -14.15
C HIS A 274 14.78 -41.23 -12.84
N ASP A 275 15.95 -41.48 -12.27
CA ASP A 275 16.44 -40.84 -11.04
C ASP A 275 16.74 -39.35 -11.23
N GLU A 276 16.97 -38.90 -12.46
CA GLU A 276 17.36 -37.55 -12.81
C GLU A 276 16.20 -36.73 -13.44
N LEU A 277 15.03 -37.33 -13.68
CA LEU A 277 13.92 -36.70 -14.42
C LEU A 277 13.54 -35.33 -13.89
N THR A 278 13.43 -35.20 -12.57
CA THR A 278 13.04 -33.93 -11.92
C THR A 278 14.07 -32.83 -12.19
N ILE A 279 15.36 -33.15 -12.10
CA ILE A 279 16.45 -32.20 -12.33
C ILE A 279 16.49 -31.77 -13.79
N ILE A 280 16.34 -32.73 -14.71
CA ILE A 280 16.36 -32.48 -16.15
C ILE A 280 15.16 -31.63 -16.56
N MET A 281 13.94 -32.00 -16.11
CA MET A 281 12.75 -31.20 -16.37
C MET A 281 12.90 -29.74 -15.87
N ARG A 282 13.42 -29.55 -14.64
CA ARG A 282 13.68 -28.22 -14.11
C ARG A 282 14.66 -27.42 -14.97
N ARG A 283 15.71 -28.02 -15.46
CA ARG A 283 16.67 -27.37 -16.37
C ARG A 283 15.99 -26.90 -17.66
N TYR A 284 15.14 -27.71 -18.27
CA TYR A 284 14.35 -27.30 -19.43
C TYR A 284 13.36 -26.18 -19.11
N MET A 285 12.63 -26.28 -17.99
CA MET A 285 11.72 -25.23 -17.55
C MET A 285 12.46 -23.91 -17.35
N MET A 286 13.63 -23.91 -16.69
CA MET A 286 14.45 -22.71 -16.51
C MET A 286 14.91 -22.13 -17.85
N LYS A 287 15.33 -22.99 -18.80
CA LYS A 287 15.77 -22.55 -20.14
C LYS A 287 14.66 -21.92 -20.96
N ILE A 288 13.47 -22.51 -20.92
CA ILE A 288 12.27 -21.96 -21.58
C ILE A 288 11.88 -20.63 -20.93
N ALA A 289 11.83 -20.59 -19.60
CA ALA A 289 11.52 -19.37 -18.84
C ALA A 289 12.52 -18.24 -19.14
N GLU A 290 13.83 -18.57 -19.25
CA GLU A 290 14.87 -17.60 -19.66
C GLU A 290 14.61 -17.01 -21.04
N THR A 291 14.23 -17.86 -22.01
CA THR A 291 13.92 -17.39 -23.37
C THR A 291 12.73 -16.42 -23.36
N ILE A 292 11.64 -16.81 -22.72
CA ILE A 292 10.45 -15.96 -22.59
C ILE A 292 10.76 -14.68 -21.81
N ALA A 293 11.58 -14.77 -20.78
CA ALA A 293 12.01 -13.63 -20.01
C ALA A 293 12.76 -12.59 -20.85
N LYS A 294 13.70 -13.05 -21.69
CA LYS A 294 14.44 -12.18 -22.63
C LYS A 294 13.53 -11.51 -23.66
N GLU A 295 12.55 -12.24 -24.19
CA GLU A 295 11.56 -11.71 -25.16
C GLU A 295 10.62 -10.65 -24.53
N ASN A 296 10.51 -10.64 -23.21
CA ASN A 296 9.67 -9.72 -22.44
C ASN A 296 10.46 -8.70 -21.61
N ASP A 297 11.73 -8.46 -21.93
CA ASP A 297 12.61 -7.52 -21.24
C ASP A 297 12.74 -7.77 -19.73
N CYS A 298 12.61 -9.03 -19.29
CA CYS A 298 12.83 -9.42 -17.91
C CYS A 298 14.33 -9.64 -17.67
N LEU A 299 14.84 -9.05 -16.60
CA LEU A 299 16.26 -9.09 -16.24
C LEU A 299 16.64 -10.30 -15.36
N ALA A 300 15.65 -10.99 -14.79
CA ALA A 300 15.86 -12.11 -13.88
C ALA A 300 14.68 -13.08 -13.91
N LEU A 301 14.96 -14.32 -13.48
CA LEU A 301 13.95 -15.30 -13.12
C LEU A 301 13.76 -15.29 -11.60
N VAL A 302 12.52 -15.50 -11.16
CA VAL A 302 12.13 -15.60 -9.74
C VAL A 302 11.49 -16.95 -9.52
N THR A 303 12.00 -17.71 -8.55
CA THR A 303 11.43 -18.99 -8.12
C THR A 303 11.02 -18.91 -6.65
N GLY A 304 9.97 -19.65 -6.29
CA GLY A 304 9.53 -19.80 -4.89
C GLY A 304 10.03 -21.14 -4.33
N GLU A 305 11.31 -21.21 -3.99
CA GLU A 305 11.93 -22.44 -3.48
C GLU A 305 12.50 -22.21 -2.09
N SER A 306 12.34 -23.21 -1.21
CA SER A 306 13.01 -23.25 0.09
C SER A 306 14.34 -23.97 -0.04
N ILE A 307 15.43 -23.35 0.40
CA ILE A 307 16.78 -23.92 0.32
C ILE A 307 16.88 -25.30 1.00
N GLY A 308 16.08 -25.55 2.04
CA GLY A 308 16.06 -26.82 2.75
C GLY A 308 15.19 -27.92 2.14
N GLN A 309 14.41 -27.61 1.10
CA GLN A 309 13.47 -28.57 0.47
C GLN A 309 13.90 -29.01 -0.94
N VAL A 310 14.94 -28.41 -1.49
CA VAL A 310 15.37 -28.57 -2.89
C VAL A 310 16.73 -29.27 -2.99
N ALA A 311 17.25 -29.75 -1.87
CA ALA A 311 18.49 -30.52 -1.85
C ALA A 311 18.29 -31.95 -2.33
#